data_fe9adef1c7f3ab6ef9930d50f64282ac
#
_entry.id   fe9adef1c7f3ab6ef9930d50f64282ac
#
_cell.length_a   1.000
_cell.length_b   1.000
_cell.length_c   1.000
_cell.angle_alpha   90.00
_cell.angle_beta   90.00
_cell.angle_gamma   90.00
#
_symmetry.space_group_name_H-M   'P 1'
#
loop_
_entity.id
_entity.type
_entity.pdbx_description
1 polymer ?
#
loop_
_entity_poly.entity_id
_entity_poly.type
_entity_poly.pdbx_seq_one_letter_code
_entity_poly.pdbx_strand_id
1 'polypeptide(L)'
;MSDLDRSYRRLLPLLTGSNFRDFGDYRVPGRRRLVRGHLFRSASLYSITDSCDIEYLKRFSFKTVIDLRSNEERDLQPDTWVHTDDSVNYLYHPYEFKSMLEIVPKIIGKQEADEDESLRFISAYYRNLSEFLLPQLKLFINALLNKMTPIIIHCSGGQDRTGLFVGILHKLLGVCDELIY
;
A
#
# COMPACT_ATOMS: atom_id res chain seq x y z
N MET A 1 -25.05 -10.36 -1.43
CA MET A 1 -23.84 -9.87 -2.13
C MET A 1 -22.65 -10.44 -1.40
N SER A 2 -21.89 -11.31 -2.04
CA SER A 2 -20.72 -12.00 -1.46
C SER A 2 -19.57 -10.99 -1.21
N ASP A 3 -18.65 -11.32 -0.31
CA ASP A 3 -17.49 -10.46 -0.06
C ASP A 3 -16.53 -10.43 -1.29
N LEU A 4 -16.55 -11.46 -2.14
CA LEU A 4 -15.89 -11.48 -3.45
C LEU A 4 -16.46 -10.40 -4.40
N ASP A 5 -17.77 -10.29 -4.51
CA ASP A 5 -18.45 -9.27 -5.31
C ASP A 5 -18.09 -7.83 -4.88
N ARG A 6 -17.82 -7.64 -3.58
CA ARG A 6 -17.40 -6.36 -3.01
C ARG A 6 -15.93 -6.04 -3.26
N SER A 7 -15.08 -7.06 -3.36
CA SER A 7 -13.66 -6.86 -3.63
C SER A 7 -13.43 -6.31 -5.04
N TYR A 8 -14.14 -6.81 -6.03
CA TYR A 8 -14.12 -6.28 -7.40
C TYR A 8 -14.58 -4.82 -7.50
N ARG A 9 -15.57 -4.41 -6.68
CA ARG A 9 -16.07 -3.04 -6.67
C ARG A 9 -15.13 -2.03 -6.00
N ARG A 10 -14.06 -2.49 -5.35
CA ARG A 10 -13.04 -1.62 -4.74
C ARG A 10 -11.93 -1.26 -5.70
N LEU A 11 -11.66 -2.13 -6.69
CA LEU A 11 -10.65 -1.88 -7.71
C LEU A 11 -11.07 -0.69 -8.59
N LEU A 12 -10.16 0.25 -8.77
CA LEU A 12 -10.38 1.36 -9.70
C LEU A 12 -10.03 0.92 -11.13
N PRO A 13 -10.86 1.27 -12.11
CA PRO A 13 -10.69 0.84 -13.51
C PRO A 13 -9.65 1.71 -14.22
N LEU A 14 -8.38 1.61 -13.83
CA LEU A 14 -7.28 2.33 -14.44
C LEU A 14 -6.68 1.54 -15.60
N LEU A 15 -6.23 2.24 -16.64
CA LEU A 15 -5.57 1.67 -17.82
C LEU A 15 -4.09 1.38 -17.55
N THR A 16 -3.40 2.29 -16.85
CA THR A 16 -1.96 2.24 -16.60
C THR A 16 -1.59 2.00 -15.15
N GLY A 17 -2.48 2.35 -14.21
CA GLY A 17 -2.30 2.06 -12.79
C GLY A 17 -2.56 0.60 -12.44
N SER A 18 -1.77 0.03 -11.53
CA SER A 18 -1.98 -1.33 -11.07
C SER A 18 -2.31 -1.39 -9.58
N ASN A 19 -3.08 -2.40 -9.20
CA ASN A 19 -3.40 -2.69 -7.79
C ASN A 19 -4.11 -1.54 -7.05
N PHE A 20 -4.64 -0.53 -7.76
CA PHE A 20 -5.25 0.66 -7.18
C PHE A 20 -6.68 0.35 -6.73
N ARG A 21 -6.93 0.45 -5.44
CA ARG A 21 -8.24 0.15 -4.87
C ARG A 21 -8.51 0.86 -3.55
N ASP A 22 -9.79 1.10 -3.27
CA ASP A 22 -10.31 1.48 -1.98
C ASP A 22 -10.18 0.28 -1.00
N PHE A 23 -9.66 0.48 0.20
CA PHE A 23 -9.63 -0.54 1.25
C PHE A 23 -10.59 -0.26 2.41
N GLY A 24 -11.62 0.54 2.17
CA GLY A 24 -12.80 0.68 3.02
C GLY A 24 -13.80 -0.46 2.85
N ASP A 25 -15.02 -0.25 3.39
CA ASP A 25 -16.18 -1.18 3.35
C ASP A 25 -15.96 -2.54 4.04
N TYR A 26 -14.96 -2.68 4.89
CA TYR A 26 -14.82 -3.84 5.78
C TYR A 26 -15.70 -3.67 7.01
N ARG A 27 -16.28 -4.79 7.48
CA ARG A 27 -17.04 -4.82 8.73
C ARG A 27 -16.10 -4.72 9.92
N VAL A 28 -16.50 -3.91 10.89
CA VAL A 28 -15.82 -3.75 12.18
C VAL A 28 -16.82 -3.93 13.32
N PRO A 29 -16.39 -4.13 14.57
CA PRO A 29 -17.27 -4.31 15.72
C PRO A 29 -18.35 -3.22 15.84
N GLY A 30 -19.49 -3.55 16.44
CA GLY A 30 -20.60 -2.61 16.67
C GLY A 30 -21.45 -2.34 15.44
N ARG A 31 -21.58 -3.29 14.50
CA ARG A 31 -22.35 -3.17 13.25
C ARG A 31 -21.92 -2.00 12.34
N ARG A 32 -20.68 -1.54 12.50
CA ARG A 32 -20.09 -0.45 11.72
C ARG A 32 -19.32 -0.99 10.51
N ARG A 33 -18.95 -0.10 9.61
CA ARG A 33 -18.06 -0.37 8.48
C ARG A 33 -17.04 0.73 8.32
N LEU A 34 -15.88 0.40 7.77
CA LEU A 34 -14.92 1.40 7.32
C LEU A 34 -15.54 2.19 6.16
N VAL A 35 -15.43 3.50 6.21
CA VAL A 35 -16.00 4.38 5.19
C VAL A 35 -15.23 4.23 3.88
N ARG A 36 -15.93 4.17 2.75
CA ARG A 36 -15.34 4.18 1.41
C ARG A 36 -14.95 5.59 0.98
N GLY A 37 -14.05 5.66 0.01
CA GLY A 37 -13.62 6.94 -0.56
C GLY A 37 -12.61 7.72 0.29
N HIS A 38 -12.10 7.12 1.37
CA HIS A 38 -11.16 7.79 2.26
C HIS A 38 -9.76 7.16 2.28
N LEU A 39 -9.67 5.86 2.06
CA LEU A 39 -8.42 5.11 2.19
C LEU A 39 -8.21 4.24 0.96
N PHE A 40 -7.10 4.48 0.27
CA PHE A 40 -6.76 3.80 -0.98
C PHE A 40 -5.38 3.18 -0.89
N ARG A 41 -5.20 2.06 -1.60
CA ARG A 41 -3.89 1.43 -1.79
C ARG A 41 -3.58 1.24 -3.26
N SER A 42 -2.29 1.25 -3.61
CA SER A 42 -1.85 1.11 -5.00
C SER A 42 -0.47 0.44 -5.08
N ALA A 43 -0.10 0.03 -6.28
CA ALA A 43 1.29 -0.10 -6.70
C ALA A 43 1.91 1.30 -6.91
N SER A 44 3.13 1.37 -7.43
CA SER A 44 3.83 2.63 -7.71
C SER A 44 2.96 3.57 -8.55
N LEU A 45 2.83 4.80 -8.10
CA LEU A 45 2.09 5.84 -8.80
C LEU A 45 2.83 6.32 -10.06
N TYR A 46 4.14 6.06 -10.15
CA TYR A 46 4.94 6.31 -11.34
C TYR A 46 4.36 5.65 -12.61
N SER A 47 3.75 4.48 -12.47
CA SER A 47 3.15 3.75 -13.59
C SER A 47 1.87 4.38 -14.14
N ILE A 48 1.27 5.36 -13.44
CA ILE A 48 0.06 6.04 -13.86
C ILE A 48 0.44 7.19 -14.79
N THR A 49 0.44 6.90 -16.08
CA THR A 49 0.89 7.83 -17.13
C THR A 49 -0.22 8.27 -18.09
N ASP A 50 -1.33 7.53 -18.12
CA ASP A 50 -2.47 7.86 -18.98
C ASP A 50 -3.24 9.06 -18.44
N SER A 51 -3.54 10.02 -19.31
CA SER A 51 -4.22 11.26 -18.93
C SER A 51 -5.65 11.04 -18.43
N CYS A 52 -6.34 10.02 -18.96
CA CYS A 52 -7.71 9.68 -18.52
C CYS A 52 -7.67 9.10 -17.10
N ASP A 53 -6.66 8.27 -16.79
CA ASP A 53 -6.46 7.75 -15.44
C ASP A 53 -6.20 8.89 -14.44
N ILE A 54 -5.30 9.82 -14.79
CA ILE A 54 -4.97 10.96 -13.96
C ILE A 54 -6.21 11.84 -13.72
N GLU A 55 -6.97 12.14 -14.77
CA GLU A 55 -8.20 12.92 -14.65
C GLU A 55 -9.27 12.20 -13.82
N TYR A 56 -9.38 10.88 -13.99
CA TYR A 56 -10.27 10.07 -13.16
C TYR A 56 -9.88 10.11 -11.69
N LEU A 57 -8.59 9.99 -11.37
CA LEU A 57 -8.08 10.03 -10.00
C LEU A 57 -8.22 11.42 -9.34
N LYS A 58 -8.12 12.51 -10.09
CA LYS A 58 -8.37 13.87 -9.57
C LYS A 58 -9.76 14.05 -8.97
N ARG A 59 -10.77 13.28 -9.41
CA ARG A 59 -12.13 13.33 -8.85
C ARG A 59 -12.21 12.94 -7.38
N PHE A 60 -11.24 12.17 -6.89
CA PHE A 60 -11.19 11.78 -5.47
C PHE A 60 -10.64 12.88 -4.57
N SER A 61 -10.00 13.91 -5.14
CA SER A 61 -9.40 15.02 -4.40
C SER A 61 -8.49 14.53 -3.26
N PHE A 62 -7.54 13.66 -3.60
CA PHE A 62 -6.58 13.12 -2.63
C PHE A 62 -5.85 14.24 -1.90
N LYS A 63 -5.73 14.11 -0.58
CA LYS A 63 -5.03 15.08 0.27
C LYS A 63 -3.66 14.58 0.73
N THR A 64 -3.45 13.27 0.73
CA THR A 64 -2.20 12.70 1.24
C THR A 64 -1.81 11.48 0.44
N VAL A 65 -0.53 11.36 0.17
CA VAL A 65 0.12 10.14 -0.32
C VAL A 65 1.12 9.69 0.73
N ILE A 66 1.07 8.41 1.11
CA ILE A 66 2.07 7.74 1.96
C ILE A 66 2.86 6.79 1.07
N ASP A 67 4.09 7.17 0.76
CA ASP A 67 5.00 6.36 -0.03
C ASP A 67 5.86 5.46 0.88
N LEU A 68 5.70 4.15 0.71
CA LEU A 68 6.41 3.13 1.47
C LEU A 68 7.70 2.66 0.77
N ARG A 69 8.12 3.32 -0.30
CA ARG A 69 9.32 2.95 -1.06
C ARG A 69 10.60 3.48 -0.39
N SER A 70 11.72 2.81 -0.67
CA SER A 70 13.04 3.30 -0.28
C SER A 70 13.45 4.57 -1.05
N ASN A 71 14.53 5.20 -0.61
CA ASN A 71 15.10 6.35 -1.30
C ASN A 71 15.42 6.01 -2.76
N GLU A 72 16.13 4.91 -2.98
CA GLU A 72 16.52 4.46 -4.33
C GLU A 72 15.32 4.21 -5.24
N GLU A 73 14.26 3.54 -4.76
CA GLU A 73 13.06 3.27 -5.55
C GLU A 73 12.34 4.56 -5.96
N ARG A 74 12.31 5.59 -5.08
CA ARG A 74 11.71 6.89 -5.39
C ARG A 74 12.53 7.67 -6.40
N ASP A 75 13.85 7.63 -6.28
CA ASP A 75 14.77 8.34 -7.18
C ASP A 75 14.71 7.75 -8.59
N LEU A 76 14.62 6.42 -8.69
CA LEU A 76 14.51 5.72 -9.98
C LEU A 76 13.13 5.87 -10.65
N GLN A 77 12.07 5.97 -9.88
CA GLN A 77 10.68 6.00 -10.37
C GLN A 77 9.84 7.06 -9.62
N PRO A 78 10.08 8.35 -9.85
CA PRO A 78 9.36 9.42 -9.17
C PRO A 78 7.88 9.47 -9.58
N ASP A 79 6.99 9.69 -8.61
CA ASP A 79 5.54 9.77 -8.82
C ASP A 79 5.14 11.16 -9.36
N THR A 80 5.36 11.38 -10.63
CA THR A 80 5.31 12.72 -11.25
C THR A 80 3.95 13.40 -11.16
N TRP A 81 2.85 12.68 -11.39
CA TRP A 81 1.52 13.29 -11.44
C TRP A 81 1.04 13.83 -10.07
N VAL A 82 1.50 13.22 -8.97
CA VAL A 82 1.15 13.67 -7.62
C VAL A 82 1.79 15.01 -7.31
N HIS A 83 3.01 15.23 -7.79
CA HIS A 83 3.76 16.48 -7.57
C HIS A 83 3.29 17.64 -8.45
N THR A 84 2.32 17.42 -9.34
CA THR A 84 1.69 18.53 -10.10
C THR A 84 0.59 19.24 -9.33
N ASP A 85 0.22 18.74 -8.14
CA ASP A 85 -0.81 19.32 -7.28
C ASP A 85 -0.22 19.64 -5.91
N ASP A 86 0.12 20.90 -5.69
CA ASP A 86 0.70 21.40 -4.43
C ASP A 86 -0.24 21.21 -3.21
N SER A 87 -1.51 20.88 -3.42
CA SER A 87 -2.46 20.60 -2.34
C SER A 87 -2.31 19.20 -1.77
N VAL A 88 -1.58 18.31 -2.41
CA VAL A 88 -1.34 16.94 -1.96
C VAL A 88 -0.12 16.84 -1.07
N ASN A 89 -0.30 16.39 0.16
CA ASN A 89 0.81 16.14 1.07
C ASN A 89 1.48 14.81 0.73
N TYR A 90 2.68 14.86 0.21
CA TYR A 90 3.48 13.68 -0.08
C TYR A 90 4.37 13.33 1.11
N LEU A 91 4.07 12.24 1.78
CA LEU A 91 4.71 11.82 3.03
C LEU A 91 5.46 10.51 2.83
N TYR A 92 6.68 10.47 3.31
CA TYR A 92 7.53 9.28 3.32
C TYR A 92 8.48 9.30 4.52
N HIS A 93 9.04 8.16 4.84
CA HIS A 93 10.17 8.06 5.77
C HIS A 93 11.38 7.58 4.99
N PRO A 94 12.48 8.32 4.96
CA PRO A 94 13.68 7.92 4.22
C PRO A 94 14.30 6.68 4.86
N TYR A 95 14.56 5.67 4.05
CA TYR A 95 15.28 4.46 4.46
C TYR A 95 15.95 3.77 3.27
N GLU A 96 17.02 3.05 3.55
CA GLU A 96 17.67 2.17 2.61
C GLU A 96 17.09 0.76 2.78
N PHE A 97 16.57 0.19 1.71
CA PHE A 97 15.98 -1.13 1.72
C PHE A 97 16.53 -1.97 0.58
N LYS A 98 17.21 -3.06 0.92
CA LYS A 98 17.56 -4.06 -0.08
C LYS A 98 16.29 -4.77 -0.52
N SER A 99 15.91 -4.56 -1.76
CA SER A 99 14.65 -5.10 -2.28
C SER A 99 14.66 -6.63 -2.23
N MET A 100 13.47 -7.24 -2.18
CA MET A 100 13.32 -8.70 -2.37
C MET A 100 14.01 -9.17 -3.66
N LEU A 101 14.12 -8.32 -4.69
CA LEU A 101 14.83 -8.61 -5.93
C LEU A 101 16.32 -8.90 -5.73
N GLU A 102 16.95 -8.34 -4.69
CA GLU A 102 18.35 -8.67 -4.35
C GLU A 102 18.48 -9.92 -3.48
N ILE A 103 17.43 -10.26 -2.78
CA ILE A 103 17.43 -11.30 -1.75
C ILE A 103 16.93 -12.62 -2.36
N VAL A 104 15.87 -12.58 -3.17
CA VAL A 104 15.29 -13.75 -3.85
C VAL A 104 16.30 -14.49 -4.73
N PRO A 105 17.15 -13.84 -5.57
CA PRO A 105 18.16 -14.55 -6.34
C PRO A 105 19.20 -15.30 -5.50
N LYS A 106 19.49 -14.79 -4.29
CA LYS A 106 20.44 -15.46 -3.38
C LYS A 106 19.85 -16.72 -2.75
N ILE A 107 18.52 -16.83 -2.71
CA ILE A 107 17.79 -18.00 -2.23
C ILE A 107 17.59 -19.00 -3.38
N ILE A 108 17.09 -18.53 -4.54
CA ILE A 108 16.82 -19.38 -5.71
C ILE A 108 18.14 -19.87 -6.37
N GLY A 109 19.22 -19.10 -6.28
CA GLY A 109 20.53 -19.48 -6.81
C GLY A 109 21.23 -20.60 -6.06
N LYS A 110 20.75 -20.97 -4.87
CA LYS A 110 21.09 -22.22 -4.20
C LYS A 110 20.19 -23.31 -4.80
N GLN A 111 20.73 -24.17 -5.62
CA GLN A 111 20.03 -25.27 -6.32
C GLN A 111 19.32 -26.28 -5.39
N GLU A 112 19.38 -26.09 -4.05
CA GLU A 112 18.83 -26.95 -3.01
C GLU A 112 18.28 -26.13 -1.83
N ALA A 113 17.54 -25.02 -2.09
CA ALA A 113 16.88 -24.34 -0.97
C ALA A 113 15.76 -25.24 -0.43
N ASP A 114 15.95 -25.76 0.77
CA ASP A 114 14.94 -26.51 1.52
C ASP A 114 13.71 -25.59 1.75
N GLU A 115 12.54 -26.20 1.66
CA GLU A 115 11.25 -25.51 1.88
C GLU A 115 11.23 -24.81 3.25
N ASP A 116 11.80 -25.42 4.27
CA ASP A 116 11.94 -24.89 5.61
C ASP A 116 12.88 -23.65 5.66
N GLU A 117 13.97 -23.63 4.90
CA GLU A 117 14.88 -22.48 4.83
C GLU A 117 14.17 -21.28 4.15
N SER A 118 13.42 -21.54 3.10
CA SER A 118 12.63 -20.53 2.38
C SER A 118 11.55 -19.93 3.26
N LEU A 119 10.83 -20.74 4.04
CA LEU A 119 9.80 -20.28 4.97
C LEU A 119 10.38 -19.45 6.13
N ARG A 120 11.51 -19.87 6.70
CA ARG A 120 12.21 -19.10 7.74
C ARG A 120 12.65 -17.73 7.23
N PHE A 121 13.14 -17.69 5.99
CA PHE A 121 13.59 -16.45 5.37
C PHE A 121 12.41 -15.50 5.12
N ILE A 122 11.33 -15.98 4.49
CA ILE A 122 10.12 -15.18 4.25
C ILE A 122 9.54 -14.67 5.57
N SER A 123 9.50 -15.53 6.60
CA SER A 123 9.01 -15.14 7.93
C SER A 123 9.89 -14.05 8.57
N ALA A 124 11.21 -14.16 8.45
CA ALA A 124 12.14 -13.14 8.93
C ALA A 124 12.00 -11.82 8.16
N TYR A 125 11.82 -11.90 6.83
CA TYR A 125 11.57 -10.72 5.98
C TYR A 125 10.33 -9.96 6.44
N TYR A 126 9.17 -10.62 6.57
CA TYR A 126 7.93 -9.95 6.99
C TYR A 126 8.00 -9.42 8.42
N ARG A 127 8.73 -10.10 9.32
CA ARG A 127 8.96 -9.62 10.69
C ARG A 127 9.76 -8.31 10.68
N ASN A 128 10.85 -8.25 9.94
CA ASN A 128 11.65 -7.04 9.81
C ASN A 128 10.87 -5.93 9.10
N LEU A 129 10.08 -6.28 8.08
CA LEU A 129 9.26 -5.33 7.33
C LEU A 129 8.28 -4.58 8.24
N SER A 130 7.70 -5.23 9.25
CA SER A 130 6.79 -4.59 10.20
C SER A 130 7.47 -3.47 11.00
N GLU A 131 8.73 -3.66 11.38
CA GLU A 131 9.52 -2.64 12.10
C GLU A 131 9.84 -1.45 11.18
N PHE A 132 10.20 -1.70 9.93
CA PHE A 132 10.46 -0.65 8.94
C PHE A 132 9.23 0.21 8.64
N LEU A 133 8.03 -0.35 8.76
CA LEU A 133 6.79 0.37 8.49
C LEU A 133 6.28 1.23 9.65
N LEU A 134 6.85 1.10 10.85
CA LEU A 134 6.40 1.88 12.02
C LEU A 134 6.47 3.40 11.84
N PRO A 135 7.53 3.99 11.27
CA PRO A 135 7.58 5.44 11.04
C PRO A 135 6.47 5.90 10.07
N GLN A 136 6.24 5.15 8.99
CA GLN A 136 5.20 5.47 8.01
C GLN A 136 3.79 5.31 8.62
N LEU A 137 3.62 4.34 9.53
CA LEU A 137 2.35 4.19 10.28
C LEU A 137 2.08 5.41 11.16
N LYS A 138 3.10 5.99 11.79
CA LYS A 138 2.96 7.25 12.54
C LYS A 138 2.55 8.42 11.65
N LEU A 139 3.15 8.54 10.45
CA LEU A 139 2.77 9.56 9.47
C LEU A 139 1.30 9.41 9.07
N PHE A 140 0.85 8.18 8.78
CA PHE A 140 -0.53 7.88 8.43
C PHE A 140 -1.51 8.23 9.55
N ILE A 141 -1.22 7.83 10.80
CA ILE A 141 -2.08 8.15 11.95
C ILE A 141 -2.18 9.66 12.13
N ASN A 142 -1.07 10.39 12.01
CA ASN A 142 -1.09 11.85 12.08
C ASN A 142 -1.94 12.46 10.96
N ALA A 143 -1.85 11.96 9.73
CA ALA A 143 -2.69 12.40 8.62
C ALA A 143 -4.18 12.18 8.90
N LEU A 144 -4.56 11.02 9.47
CA LEU A 144 -5.94 10.73 9.87
C LEU A 144 -6.44 11.70 10.96
N LEU A 145 -5.65 11.91 12.01
CA LEU A 145 -6.01 12.81 13.12
C LEU A 145 -6.22 14.25 12.66
N ASN A 146 -5.43 14.68 11.64
CA ASN A 146 -5.55 16.01 11.04
C ASN A 146 -6.55 16.07 9.88
N LYS A 147 -7.39 15.02 9.68
CA LYS A 147 -8.43 14.96 8.63
C LYS A 147 -7.89 15.17 7.21
N MET A 148 -6.67 14.70 6.97
CA MET A 148 -5.99 14.80 5.68
C MET A 148 -6.35 13.62 4.77
N THR A 149 -7.62 13.28 4.70
CA THR A 149 -8.19 12.25 3.81
C THR A 149 -8.86 12.88 2.59
N PRO A 150 -8.96 12.20 1.44
CA PRO A 150 -8.54 10.83 1.16
C PRO A 150 -7.02 10.61 1.10
N ILE A 151 -6.57 9.40 1.51
CA ILE A 151 -5.15 9.01 1.58
C ILE A 151 -4.88 7.87 0.59
N ILE A 152 -3.80 7.97 -0.16
CA ILE A 152 -3.23 6.85 -0.93
C ILE A 152 -2.04 6.28 -0.16
N ILE A 153 -1.96 4.96 -0.04
CA ILE A 153 -0.80 4.24 0.49
C ILE A 153 -0.25 3.35 -0.61
N HIS A 154 1.01 3.45 -0.94
CA HIS A 154 1.60 2.65 -2.00
C HIS A 154 3.05 2.23 -1.71
N CYS A 155 3.53 1.25 -2.46
CA CYS A 155 4.93 0.90 -2.61
C CYS A 155 5.21 0.62 -4.10
N SER A 156 6.17 -0.21 -4.45
CA SER A 156 6.45 -0.54 -5.86
C SER A 156 5.37 -1.44 -6.46
N GLY A 157 5.11 -2.63 -5.89
CA GLY A 157 4.09 -3.57 -6.38
C GLY A 157 2.71 -3.43 -5.74
N GLY A 158 2.57 -2.64 -4.66
CA GLY A 158 1.31 -2.55 -3.90
C GLY A 158 0.91 -3.86 -3.20
N GLN A 159 1.85 -4.80 -3.03
CA GLN A 159 1.63 -6.14 -2.50
C GLN A 159 2.18 -6.28 -1.08
N ASP A 160 3.47 -6.51 -0.89
CA ASP A 160 4.07 -6.86 0.39
C ASP A 160 4.00 -5.71 1.41
N ARG A 161 4.74 -4.62 1.20
CA ARG A 161 4.78 -3.47 2.13
C ARG A 161 3.39 -2.87 2.29
N THR A 162 2.70 -2.59 1.20
CA THR A 162 1.35 -2.03 1.21
C THR A 162 0.34 -3.01 1.79
N GLY A 163 0.46 -4.32 1.48
CA GLY A 163 -0.41 -5.36 2.02
C GLY A 163 -0.27 -5.48 3.54
N LEU A 164 0.97 -5.59 4.03
CA LEU A 164 1.24 -5.66 5.46
C LEU A 164 0.77 -4.41 6.19
N PHE A 165 1.05 -3.22 5.64
CA PHE A 165 0.60 -1.95 6.21
C PHE A 165 -0.92 -1.89 6.35
N VAL A 166 -1.66 -2.20 5.28
CA VAL A 166 -3.13 -2.22 5.28
C VAL A 166 -3.67 -3.32 6.20
N GLY A 167 -3.03 -4.50 6.25
CA GLY A 167 -3.38 -5.59 7.16
C GLY A 167 -3.28 -5.16 8.63
N ILE A 168 -2.18 -4.49 9.00
CA ILE A 168 -2.01 -3.92 10.35
C ILE A 168 -3.13 -2.92 10.66
N LEU A 169 -3.45 -2.01 9.74
CA LEU A 169 -4.53 -1.04 9.91
C LEU A 169 -5.89 -1.72 10.09
N HIS A 170 -6.22 -2.70 9.27
CA HIS A 170 -7.45 -3.46 9.37
C HIS A 170 -7.56 -4.15 10.73
N LYS A 171 -6.45 -4.75 11.21
CA LYS A 171 -6.40 -5.39 12.54
C LYS A 171 -6.63 -4.38 13.66
N LEU A 172 -5.97 -3.22 13.62
CA LEU A 172 -6.15 -2.14 14.59
C LEU A 172 -7.58 -1.59 14.60
N LEU A 173 -8.25 -1.57 13.45
CA LEU A 173 -9.62 -1.11 13.30
C LEU A 173 -10.67 -2.19 13.62
N GLY A 174 -10.23 -3.41 13.94
CA GLY A 174 -11.10 -4.51 14.35
C GLY A 174 -11.76 -5.27 13.20
N VAL A 175 -11.19 -5.22 12.00
CA VAL A 175 -11.59 -6.14 10.91
C VAL A 175 -11.22 -7.57 11.32
N CYS A 176 -12.09 -8.55 11.06
CA CYS A 176 -11.82 -9.94 11.42
C CYS A 176 -10.75 -10.56 10.50
N ASP A 177 -10.02 -11.52 11.06
CA ASP A 177 -8.84 -12.12 10.40
C ASP A 177 -9.18 -12.78 9.06
N GLU A 178 -10.34 -13.43 8.95
CA GLU A 178 -10.80 -14.09 7.72
C GLU A 178 -11.03 -13.12 6.54
N LEU A 179 -11.13 -11.82 6.81
CA LEU A 179 -11.27 -10.79 5.78
C LEU A 179 -9.94 -10.07 5.48
N ILE A 180 -8.94 -10.24 6.34
CA ILE A 180 -7.60 -9.64 6.17
C ILE A 180 -6.73 -10.57 5.32
N TYR A 181 -6.81 -11.87 5.55
CA TYR A 181 -6.07 -12.94 4.88
C TYR A 181 -6.94 -13.63 3.82
#